data_34f3d277ab2352f0f5388edcf110d6f6
#
_entry.id   34f3d277ab2352f0f5388edcf110d6f6
#
_cell.length_a   1.000
_cell.length_b   1.000
_cell.length_c   1.000
_cell.angle_alpha   90.00
_cell.angle_beta   90.00
_cell.angle_gamma   90.00
#
_symmetry.space_group_name_H-M   'P 1'
#
loop_
_entity.id
_entity.type
_entity.pdbx_description
1 polymer ?
#
loop_
_entity_poly.entity_id
_entity_poly.type
_entity_poly.pdbx_seq_one_letter_code
_entity_poly.pdbx_strand_id
1 'polypeptide(L)'
;MDPSEMWGTGDYKAVADRIASAGETLVERAQIEPGMDVLDVACGTGNASVPAAKLAARVTGLDFAPALLTIAREYGADSMVEVDWIEGDAQALPFEEASFDRVISCFGHMFAPDHERTADEMRRVCRPDGRIAIACWTPEGKIGEMFRRIGAISPPPPEGFQPPTLWGTEDHVRELLGDDVQFERHHVEWRGDSVEGYAEFMEDSFGPLIAAREQLGDLLHETYLEYLNDVNEADDGALRFRGEYLVSVA
;
A
#
# COMPACT_ATOMS: atom_id res chain seq x y z
N MET A 1 -19.78 2.97 -4.74
CA MET A 1 -18.65 3.36 -5.60
C MET A 1 -17.89 2.11 -5.99
N ASP A 2 -17.48 1.97 -7.25
CA ASP A 2 -16.60 0.88 -7.68
C ASP A 2 -15.23 1.00 -7.01
N PRO A 3 -14.60 -0.11 -6.56
CA PRO A 3 -13.30 -0.03 -5.89
C PRO A 3 -12.20 0.64 -6.73
N SER A 4 -12.16 0.45 -8.05
CA SER A 4 -11.17 1.08 -8.92
C SER A 4 -11.37 2.59 -9.04
N GLU A 5 -12.63 3.04 -9.05
CA GLU A 5 -12.98 4.47 -9.03
C GLU A 5 -12.68 5.09 -7.67
N MET A 6 -12.92 4.37 -6.57
CA MET A 6 -12.66 4.83 -5.21
C MET A 6 -11.19 5.24 -5.03
N TRP A 7 -10.25 4.40 -5.46
CA TRP A 7 -8.82 4.71 -5.36
C TRP A 7 -8.39 5.87 -6.25
N GLY A 8 -9.14 6.14 -7.32
CA GLY A 8 -8.92 7.29 -8.20
C GLY A 8 -9.57 8.59 -7.73
N THR A 9 -10.31 8.58 -6.61
CA THR A 9 -11.01 9.75 -6.07
C THR A 9 -10.11 10.57 -5.16
N GLY A 10 -10.22 11.90 -5.22
CA GLY A 10 -9.40 12.82 -4.43
C GLY A 10 -7.99 13.03 -5.00
N ASP A 11 -7.09 13.55 -4.17
CA ASP A 11 -5.67 13.76 -4.51
C ASP A 11 -4.81 12.65 -3.87
N TYR A 12 -4.96 11.42 -4.37
CA TYR A 12 -4.19 10.29 -3.84
C TYR A 12 -2.68 10.50 -4.00
N LYS A 13 -2.23 11.27 -5.00
CA LYS A 13 -0.79 11.58 -5.16
C LYS A 13 -0.21 12.26 -3.92
N ALA A 14 -0.92 13.24 -3.37
CA ALA A 14 -0.48 13.94 -2.17
C ALA A 14 -0.42 13.02 -0.93
N VAL A 15 -1.25 11.98 -0.86
CA VAL A 15 -1.19 10.92 0.16
C VAL A 15 0.01 10.00 -0.10
N ALA A 16 0.18 9.55 -1.35
CA ALA A 16 1.26 8.66 -1.77
C ALA A 16 2.65 9.27 -1.53
N ASP A 17 2.80 10.57 -1.77
CA ASP A 17 4.06 11.30 -1.52
C ASP A 17 4.49 11.22 -0.04
N ARG A 18 3.54 11.13 0.90
CA ARG A 18 3.84 11.01 2.34
C ARG A 18 4.41 9.64 2.73
N ILE A 19 4.13 8.61 1.95
CA ILE A 19 4.58 7.24 2.20
C ILE A 19 5.66 6.77 1.21
N ALA A 20 6.18 7.67 0.36
CA ALA A 20 7.15 7.33 -0.69
C ALA A 20 8.41 6.64 -0.13
N SER A 21 8.88 7.03 1.05
CA SER A 21 10.03 6.41 1.71
C SER A 21 9.86 4.91 2.00
N ALA A 22 8.63 4.44 2.16
CA ALA A 22 8.36 3.01 2.33
C ALA A 22 8.61 2.23 1.02
N GLY A 23 8.30 2.81 -0.14
CA GLY A 23 8.62 2.23 -1.44
C GLY A 23 10.13 2.13 -1.66
N GLU A 24 10.90 3.15 -1.29
CA GLU A 24 12.37 3.13 -1.36
C GLU A 24 12.95 2.04 -0.43
N THR A 25 12.46 1.95 0.80
CA THR A 25 12.84 0.91 1.76
C THR A 25 12.56 -0.49 1.22
N LEU A 26 11.36 -0.71 0.65
CA LEU A 26 10.97 -2.00 0.09
C LEU A 26 11.90 -2.40 -1.06
N VAL A 27 12.21 -1.48 -1.98
CA VAL A 27 13.12 -1.70 -3.11
C VAL A 27 14.52 -2.09 -2.63
N GLU A 28 15.03 -1.44 -1.58
CA GLU A 28 16.32 -1.81 -0.97
C GLU A 28 16.27 -3.23 -0.40
N ARG A 29 15.20 -3.58 0.33
CA ARG A 29 15.05 -4.91 0.95
C ARG A 29 14.80 -6.03 -0.07
N ALA A 30 14.16 -5.72 -1.20
CA ALA A 30 14.00 -6.65 -2.31
C ALA A 30 15.32 -6.99 -3.01
N GLN A 31 16.40 -6.26 -2.75
CA GLN A 31 17.72 -6.46 -3.38
C GLN A 31 17.62 -6.48 -4.91
N ILE A 32 17.01 -5.45 -5.47
CA ILE A 32 16.86 -5.30 -6.91
C ILE A 32 18.21 -4.90 -7.51
N GLU A 33 18.61 -5.62 -8.58
CA GLU A 33 19.85 -5.39 -9.31
C GLU A 33 19.56 -4.95 -10.77
N PRO A 34 20.49 -4.27 -11.44
CA PRO A 34 20.33 -3.87 -12.83
C PRO A 34 20.02 -5.08 -13.75
N GLY A 35 19.03 -4.89 -14.62
CA GLY A 35 18.62 -5.89 -15.60
C GLY A 35 17.67 -6.98 -15.08
N MET A 36 17.32 -7.01 -13.80
CA MET A 36 16.28 -7.90 -13.27
C MET A 36 14.90 -7.54 -13.83
N ASP A 37 14.06 -8.56 -14.00
CA ASP A 37 12.63 -8.40 -14.27
C ASP A 37 11.89 -8.26 -12.94
N VAL A 38 11.22 -7.11 -12.75
CA VAL A 38 10.55 -6.75 -11.50
C VAL A 38 9.06 -6.50 -11.76
N LEU A 39 8.19 -7.13 -10.98
CA LEU A 39 6.77 -6.84 -10.95
C LEU A 39 6.43 -6.09 -9.66
N ASP A 40 5.78 -4.93 -9.79
CA ASP A 40 5.17 -4.19 -8.68
C ASP A 40 3.65 -4.40 -8.72
N VAL A 41 3.13 -5.18 -7.77
CA VAL A 41 1.72 -5.60 -7.69
C VAL A 41 0.93 -4.57 -6.90
N ALA A 42 -0.19 -4.10 -7.48
CA ALA A 42 -0.99 -2.99 -6.95
C ALA A 42 -0.10 -1.76 -6.70
N CYS A 43 0.58 -1.34 -7.76
CA CYS A 43 1.66 -0.36 -7.75
C CYS A 43 1.20 1.08 -7.43
N GLY A 44 -0.10 1.34 -7.52
CA GLY A 44 -0.68 2.66 -7.28
C GLY A 44 -0.06 3.73 -8.16
N THR A 45 0.50 4.75 -7.53
CA THR A 45 1.18 5.88 -8.19
C THR A 45 2.66 5.61 -8.52
N GLY A 46 3.15 4.37 -8.32
CA GLY A 46 4.51 3.98 -8.70
C GLY A 46 5.59 4.22 -7.64
N ASN A 47 5.21 4.35 -6.37
CA ASN A 47 6.15 4.63 -5.27
C ASN A 47 7.25 3.58 -5.08
N ALA A 48 7.06 2.34 -5.51
CA ALA A 48 8.09 1.31 -5.54
C ALA A 48 8.60 1.05 -6.97
N SER A 49 7.73 1.13 -7.98
CA SER A 49 8.09 0.93 -9.38
C SER A 49 9.17 1.90 -9.86
N VAL A 50 9.00 3.20 -9.61
CA VAL A 50 9.94 4.24 -10.08
C VAL A 50 11.31 4.13 -9.40
N PRO A 51 11.42 3.95 -8.06
CA PRO A 51 12.71 3.66 -7.42
C PRO A 51 13.38 2.38 -7.97
N ALA A 52 12.63 1.31 -8.23
CA ALA A 52 13.17 0.09 -8.82
C ALA A 52 13.72 0.32 -10.23
N ALA A 53 13.01 1.07 -11.07
CA ALA A 53 13.46 1.41 -12.41
C ALA A 53 14.72 2.30 -12.41
N LYS A 54 14.89 3.17 -11.41
CA LYS A 54 16.13 3.96 -11.22
C LYS A 54 17.36 3.10 -10.95
N LEU A 55 17.19 1.85 -10.53
CA LEU A 55 18.27 0.85 -10.39
C LEU A 55 18.57 0.12 -11.71
N ALA A 56 18.02 0.57 -12.84
CA ALA A 56 18.14 -0.04 -14.15
C ALA A 56 17.53 -1.46 -14.23
N ALA A 57 16.53 -1.77 -13.43
CA ALA A 57 15.69 -2.96 -13.59
C ALA A 57 14.65 -2.74 -14.71
N ARG A 58 14.16 -3.82 -15.30
CA ARG A 58 12.98 -3.83 -16.17
C ARG A 58 11.74 -3.99 -15.31
N VAL A 59 10.99 -2.91 -15.13
CA VAL A 59 9.88 -2.88 -14.18
C VAL A 59 8.55 -2.91 -14.90
N THR A 60 7.66 -3.78 -14.44
CA THR A 60 6.24 -3.78 -14.76
C THR A 60 5.47 -3.38 -13.51
N GLY A 61 4.68 -2.31 -13.58
CA GLY A 61 3.75 -1.89 -12.53
C GLY A 61 2.32 -2.28 -12.91
N LEU A 62 1.66 -3.06 -12.05
CA LEU A 62 0.27 -3.48 -12.26
C LEU A 62 -0.62 -2.89 -11.17
N ASP A 63 -1.72 -2.26 -11.60
CA ASP A 63 -2.77 -1.78 -10.70
C ASP A 63 -4.14 -1.88 -11.35
N PHE A 64 -5.20 -2.06 -10.56
CA PHE A 64 -6.56 -2.16 -11.09
C PHE A 64 -7.27 -0.80 -11.24
N ALA A 65 -6.66 0.30 -10.74
CA ALA A 65 -7.19 1.65 -10.78
C ALA A 65 -6.51 2.48 -11.91
N PRO A 66 -7.18 2.70 -13.06
CA PRO A 66 -6.59 3.42 -14.20
C PRO A 66 -6.16 4.85 -13.87
N ALA A 67 -6.85 5.50 -12.92
CA ALA A 67 -6.51 6.85 -12.47
C ALA A 67 -5.14 6.87 -11.77
N LEU A 68 -4.82 5.87 -10.94
CA LEU A 68 -3.52 5.75 -10.29
C LEU A 68 -2.41 5.49 -11.31
N LEU A 69 -2.67 4.62 -12.29
CA LEU A 69 -1.72 4.36 -13.38
C LEU A 69 -1.43 5.59 -14.23
N THR A 70 -2.37 6.52 -14.35
CA THR A 70 -2.13 7.80 -15.02
C THR A 70 -1.10 8.62 -14.26
N ILE A 71 -1.25 8.75 -12.94
CA ILE A 71 -0.28 9.44 -12.07
C ILE A 71 1.08 8.72 -12.09
N ALA A 72 1.08 7.39 -12.09
CA ALA A 72 2.30 6.59 -12.15
C ALA A 72 3.10 6.83 -13.44
N ARG A 73 2.42 6.93 -14.60
CA ARG A 73 3.06 7.28 -15.88
C ARG A 73 3.70 8.66 -15.85
N GLU A 74 3.01 9.65 -15.27
CA GLU A 74 3.55 11.00 -15.10
C GLU A 74 4.80 10.98 -14.19
N TYR A 75 4.73 10.27 -13.05
CA TYR A 75 5.86 10.16 -12.15
C TYR A 75 7.07 9.45 -12.79
N GLY A 76 6.85 8.39 -13.58
CA GLY A 76 7.90 7.72 -14.35
C GLY A 76 8.55 8.67 -15.37
N ALA A 77 7.73 9.41 -16.13
CA ALA A 77 8.21 10.37 -17.12
C ALA A 77 9.01 11.49 -16.47
N ASP A 78 8.54 12.09 -15.39
CA ASP A 78 9.24 13.15 -14.64
C ASP A 78 10.56 12.65 -14.04
N SER A 79 10.60 11.37 -13.66
CA SER A 79 11.80 10.70 -13.16
C SER A 79 12.74 10.20 -14.26
N MET A 80 12.37 10.34 -15.54
CA MET A 80 13.13 9.87 -16.71
C MET A 80 13.44 8.37 -16.66
N VAL A 81 12.49 7.54 -16.22
CA VAL A 81 12.57 6.09 -16.23
C VAL A 81 11.42 5.49 -17.03
N GLU A 82 11.66 4.30 -17.59
CA GLU A 82 10.67 3.51 -18.30
C GLU A 82 10.12 2.42 -17.37
N VAL A 83 8.79 2.31 -17.30
CA VAL A 83 8.05 1.27 -16.58
C VAL A 83 6.89 0.85 -17.45
N ASP A 84 6.65 -0.45 -17.56
CA ASP A 84 5.48 -1.01 -18.25
C ASP A 84 4.28 -0.97 -17.29
N TRP A 85 3.33 -0.06 -17.56
CA TRP A 85 2.14 0.12 -16.72
C TRP A 85 0.95 -0.67 -17.27
N ILE A 86 0.48 -1.63 -16.49
CA ILE A 86 -0.58 -2.58 -16.88
C ILE A 86 -1.77 -2.45 -15.91
N GLU A 87 -2.98 -2.35 -16.48
CA GLU A 87 -4.21 -2.47 -15.70
C GLU A 87 -4.52 -3.96 -15.45
N GLY A 88 -4.74 -4.33 -14.17
CA GLY A 88 -4.99 -5.72 -13.82
C GLY A 88 -5.29 -5.93 -12.34
N ASP A 89 -5.81 -7.12 -12.02
CA ASP A 89 -6.14 -7.56 -10.67
C ASP A 89 -4.99 -8.35 -10.05
N ALA A 90 -4.58 -7.98 -8.84
CA ALA A 90 -3.57 -8.70 -8.06
C ALA A 90 -3.92 -10.19 -7.81
N GLN A 91 -5.21 -10.52 -7.85
CA GLN A 91 -5.74 -11.87 -7.68
C GLN A 91 -5.77 -12.70 -8.98
N ALA A 92 -5.40 -12.10 -10.12
CA ALA A 92 -5.41 -12.74 -11.43
C ALA A 92 -4.35 -12.08 -12.34
N LEU A 93 -3.07 -12.26 -12.00
CA LEU A 93 -1.96 -11.61 -12.69
C LEU A 93 -1.83 -12.12 -14.15
N PRO A 94 -1.84 -11.22 -15.16
CA PRO A 94 -1.85 -11.60 -16.57
C PRO A 94 -0.46 -11.98 -17.10
N PHE A 95 0.32 -12.69 -16.29
CA PHE A 95 1.69 -13.11 -16.62
C PHE A 95 1.83 -14.61 -16.53
N GLU A 96 2.82 -15.15 -17.25
CA GLU A 96 3.17 -16.56 -17.18
C GLU A 96 3.88 -16.90 -15.84
N GLU A 97 3.91 -18.18 -15.49
CA GLU A 97 4.64 -18.68 -14.33
C GLU A 97 6.13 -18.34 -14.46
N ALA A 98 6.77 -18.04 -13.33
CA ALA A 98 8.23 -17.79 -13.24
C ALA A 98 8.73 -16.69 -14.21
N SER A 99 8.01 -15.58 -14.33
CA SER A 99 8.34 -14.48 -15.23
C SER A 99 9.27 -13.44 -14.61
N PHE A 100 9.25 -13.27 -13.28
CA PHE A 100 9.94 -12.18 -12.61
C PHE A 100 11.00 -12.63 -11.61
N ASP A 101 12.12 -11.89 -11.56
CA ASP A 101 13.19 -12.10 -10.57
C ASP A 101 12.78 -11.54 -9.19
N ARG A 102 11.96 -10.48 -9.20
CA ARG A 102 11.40 -9.84 -8.00
C ARG A 102 9.93 -9.54 -8.18
N VAL A 103 9.15 -9.88 -7.17
CA VAL A 103 7.74 -9.47 -7.06
C VAL A 103 7.62 -8.60 -5.84
N ILE A 104 7.25 -7.34 -6.00
CA ILE A 104 7.15 -6.38 -4.89
C ILE A 104 5.72 -5.84 -4.78
N SER A 105 5.34 -5.39 -3.58
CA SER A 105 4.12 -4.61 -3.39
C SER A 105 4.22 -3.75 -2.14
N CYS A 106 4.01 -2.43 -2.29
CA CYS A 106 4.04 -1.47 -1.20
C CYS A 106 2.63 -1.04 -0.83
N PHE A 107 2.05 -1.60 0.22
CA PHE A 107 0.70 -1.35 0.76
C PHE A 107 -0.48 -1.67 -0.17
N GLY A 108 -0.26 -1.95 -1.45
CA GLY A 108 -1.36 -2.16 -2.39
C GLY A 108 -2.01 -3.54 -2.27
N HIS A 109 -1.20 -4.62 -2.23
CA HIS A 109 -1.68 -6.01 -2.17
C HIS A 109 -2.62 -6.29 -0.99
N MET A 110 -2.44 -5.60 0.14
CA MET A 110 -3.22 -5.80 1.35
C MET A 110 -4.73 -5.50 1.17
N PHE A 111 -5.09 -4.73 0.14
CA PHE A 111 -6.48 -4.39 -0.15
C PHE A 111 -7.16 -5.39 -1.11
N ALA A 112 -6.44 -6.35 -1.64
CA ALA A 112 -7.03 -7.45 -2.39
C ALA A 112 -7.85 -8.34 -1.42
N PRO A 113 -9.14 -8.63 -1.71
CA PRO A 113 -10.02 -9.29 -0.75
C PRO A 113 -9.67 -10.75 -0.46
N ASP A 114 -9.03 -11.46 -1.39
CA ASP A 114 -8.60 -12.85 -1.24
C ASP A 114 -7.08 -12.90 -1.08
N HIS A 115 -6.62 -12.97 0.17
CA HIS A 115 -5.19 -12.96 0.50
C HIS A 115 -4.47 -14.22 -0.01
N GLU A 116 -5.10 -15.40 0.07
CA GLU A 116 -4.50 -16.66 -0.40
C GLU A 116 -4.27 -16.60 -1.91
N ARG A 117 -5.29 -16.19 -2.65
CA ARG A 117 -5.21 -16.07 -4.10
C ARG A 117 -4.18 -15.02 -4.53
N THR A 118 -4.08 -13.90 -3.83
CA THR A 118 -3.08 -12.87 -4.10
C THR A 118 -1.67 -13.41 -3.88
N ALA A 119 -1.44 -14.14 -2.77
CA ALA A 119 -0.16 -14.77 -2.48
C ALA A 119 0.18 -15.87 -3.51
N ASP A 120 -0.80 -16.68 -3.91
CA ASP A 120 -0.61 -17.73 -4.92
C ASP A 120 -0.18 -17.14 -6.26
N GLU A 121 -0.80 -16.06 -6.69
CA GLU A 121 -0.44 -15.37 -7.92
C GLU A 121 0.96 -14.74 -7.84
N MET A 122 1.31 -14.08 -6.73
CA MET A 122 2.66 -13.56 -6.51
C MET A 122 3.71 -14.68 -6.57
N ARG A 123 3.46 -15.83 -5.92
CA ARG A 123 4.35 -16.99 -5.96
C ARG A 123 4.45 -17.59 -7.36
N ARG A 124 3.31 -17.70 -8.06
CA ARG A 124 3.25 -18.27 -9.40
C ARG A 124 4.13 -17.50 -10.40
N VAL A 125 4.06 -16.18 -10.36
CA VAL A 125 4.80 -15.33 -11.31
C VAL A 125 6.26 -15.09 -10.91
N CYS A 126 6.62 -15.31 -9.64
CA CYS A 126 7.99 -15.23 -9.15
C CYS A 126 8.79 -16.46 -9.60
N ARG A 127 10.03 -16.25 -10.05
CA ARG A 127 10.96 -17.34 -10.38
C ARG A 127 11.34 -18.15 -9.14
N PRO A 128 11.71 -19.44 -9.26
CA PRO A 128 12.08 -20.27 -8.11
C PRO A 128 13.24 -19.74 -7.26
N ASP A 129 14.15 -18.99 -7.87
CA ASP A 129 15.29 -18.31 -7.22
C ASP A 129 15.06 -16.79 -7.06
N GLY A 130 13.83 -16.35 -7.33
CA GLY A 130 13.38 -14.99 -7.17
C GLY A 130 13.06 -14.64 -5.70
N ARG A 131 12.53 -13.43 -5.49
CA ARG A 131 12.06 -12.99 -4.16
C ARG A 131 10.75 -12.25 -4.26
N ILE A 132 9.92 -12.46 -3.25
CA ILE A 132 8.72 -11.67 -3.01
C ILE A 132 9.01 -10.73 -1.84
N ALA A 133 8.87 -9.42 -2.04
CA ALA A 133 9.04 -8.43 -0.97
C ALA A 133 7.78 -7.56 -0.88
N ILE A 134 7.19 -7.50 0.30
CA ILE A 134 5.94 -6.75 0.54
C ILE A 134 6.08 -5.85 1.75
N ALA A 135 5.36 -4.72 1.73
CA ALA A 135 5.21 -3.83 2.88
C ALA A 135 3.73 -3.67 3.24
N CYS A 136 3.40 -3.83 4.50
CA CYS A 136 2.03 -3.72 4.99
C CYS A 136 1.97 -3.05 6.36
N TRP A 137 0.94 -2.24 6.62
CA TRP A 137 0.68 -1.65 7.93
C TRP A 137 0.43 -2.73 8.98
N THR A 138 1.09 -2.60 10.14
CA THR A 138 0.86 -3.55 11.25
C THR A 138 -0.48 -3.28 11.94
N PRO A 139 -1.22 -4.32 12.36
CA PRO A 139 -2.50 -4.14 13.06
C PRO A 139 -2.35 -3.48 14.44
N GLU A 140 -1.18 -3.62 15.09
CA GLU A 140 -0.87 -3.01 16.39
C GLU A 140 -0.43 -1.55 16.26
N GLY A 141 0.03 -1.15 15.07
CA GLY A 141 0.49 0.20 14.77
C GLY A 141 -0.65 1.21 14.70
N LYS A 142 -0.29 2.50 14.71
CA LYS A 142 -1.28 3.60 14.69
C LYS A 142 -2.18 3.55 13.45
N ILE A 143 -1.65 3.19 12.27
CA ILE A 143 -2.49 3.03 11.06
C ILE A 143 -3.45 1.84 11.22
N GLY A 144 -3.02 0.72 11.81
CA GLY A 144 -3.90 -0.39 12.15
C GLY A 144 -5.02 0.00 13.11
N GLU A 145 -4.73 0.88 14.08
CA GLU A 145 -5.73 1.45 14.97
C GLU A 145 -6.76 2.31 14.21
N MET A 146 -6.31 3.11 13.25
CA MET A 146 -7.21 3.87 12.36
C MET A 146 -8.21 2.94 11.66
N PHE A 147 -7.71 1.86 11.04
CA PHE A 147 -8.58 0.86 10.38
C PHE A 147 -9.59 0.25 11.35
N ARG A 148 -9.18 -0.08 12.58
CA ARG A 148 -10.08 -0.63 13.60
C ARG A 148 -11.18 0.36 14.02
N ARG A 149 -10.82 1.63 14.28
CA ARG A 149 -11.79 2.67 14.70
C ARG A 149 -12.82 2.96 13.61
N ILE A 150 -12.37 3.14 12.37
CA ILE A 150 -13.27 3.37 11.23
C ILE A 150 -14.12 2.12 10.97
N GLY A 151 -13.53 0.93 11.03
CA GLY A 151 -14.25 -0.33 10.89
C GLY A 151 -15.34 -0.54 11.94
N ALA A 152 -15.12 -0.07 13.18
CA ALA A 152 -16.09 -0.20 14.26
C ALA A 152 -17.38 0.65 14.07
N ILE A 153 -17.29 1.73 13.31
CA ILE A 153 -18.44 2.61 12.97
C ILE A 153 -19.01 2.32 11.57
N SER A 154 -18.34 1.48 10.80
CA SER A 154 -18.76 1.08 9.44
C SER A 154 -19.76 -0.08 9.52
N PRO A 155 -20.56 -0.30 8.45
CA PRO A 155 -21.36 -1.51 8.34
C PRO A 155 -20.49 -2.77 8.47
N PRO A 156 -21.05 -3.87 8.99
CA PRO A 156 -20.30 -5.11 9.14
C PRO A 156 -19.76 -5.58 7.78
N PRO A 157 -18.50 -6.02 7.72
CA PRO A 157 -17.91 -6.52 6.48
C PRO A 157 -18.63 -7.77 5.98
N PRO A 158 -18.52 -8.11 4.69
CA PRO A 158 -19.09 -9.35 4.15
C PRO A 158 -18.47 -10.59 4.80
N GLU A 159 -19.17 -11.72 4.70
CA GLU A 159 -18.67 -13.01 5.18
C GLU A 159 -17.34 -13.36 4.46
N GLY A 160 -16.36 -13.83 5.22
CA GLY A 160 -15.02 -14.14 4.69
C GLY A 160 -14.07 -12.96 4.51
N PHE A 161 -14.49 -11.75 4.87
CA PHE A 161 -13.61 -10.58 4.81
C PHE A 161 -12.35 -10.76 5.67
N GLN A 162 -11.21 -10.57 5.04
CA GLN A 162 -9.90 -10.56 5.70
C GLN A 162 -9.45 -9.10 5.87
N PRO A 163 -9.19 -8.64 7.12
CA PRO A 163 -8.68 -7.29 7.35
C PRO A 163 -7.36 -7.06 6.61
N PRO A 164 -7.22 -5.96 5.86
CA PRO A 164 -5.99 -5.66 5.12
C PRO A 164 -4.72 -5.75 5.97
N THR A 165 -4.78 -5.32 7.23
CA THR A 165 -3.64 -5.32 8.14
C THR A 165 -3.18 -6.70 8.60
N LEU A 166 -3.88 -7.79 8.27
CA LEU A 166 -3.38 -9.15 8.51
C LEU A 166 -2.05 -9.42 7.79
N TRP A 167 -1.85 -8.84 6.60
CA TRP A 167 -0.55 -8.88 5.92
C TRP A 167 0.58 -8.18 6.69
N GLY A 168 0.26 -7.40 7.73
CA GLY A 168 1.20 -6.82 8.67
C GLY A 168 1.51 -7.71 9.89
N THR A 169 1.08 -8.98 9.89
CA THR A 169 1.39 -9.96 10.92
C THR A 169 2.31 -11.07 10.38
N GLU A 170 3.35 -11.42 11.13
CA GLU A 170 4.32 -12.41 10.70
C GLU A 170 3.69 -13.80 10.47
N ASP A 171 2.77 -14.21 11.36
CA ASP A 171 2.15 -15.55 11.27
C ASP A 171 1.31 -15.66 9.99
N HIS A 172 0.48 -14.68 9.66
CA HIS A 172 -0.32 -14.70 8.45
C HIS A 172 0.56 -14.68 7.18
N VAL A 173 1.65 -13.90 7.18
CA VAL A 173 2.57 -13.90 6.03
C VAL A 173 3.29 -15.24 5.89
N ARG A 174 3.68 -15.91 7.00
CA ARG A 174 4.25 -17.26 6.93
C ARG A 174 3.26 -18.29 6.37
N GLU A 175 1.99 -18.21 6.77
CA GLU A 175 0.93 -19.08 6.21
C GLU A 175 0.81 -18.92 4.70
N LEU A 176 0.95 -17.68 4.19
CA LEU A 176 0.78 -17.36 2.79
C LEU A 176 2.06 -17.56 1.94
N LEU A 177 3.23 -17.17 2.44
CA LEU A 177 4.48 -17.11 1.67
C LEU A 177 5.53 -18.15 2.10
N GLY A 178 5.32 -18.86 3.22
CA GLY A 178 6.20 -19.89 3.74
C GLY A 178 7.01 -19.47 4.97
N ASP A 179 7.72 -20.43 5.57
CA ASP A 179 8.40 -20.24 6.87
C ASP A 179 9.71 -19.47 6.78
N ASP A 180 10.36 -19.41 5.61
CA ASP A 180 11.68 -18.80 5.41
C ASP A 180 11.61 -17.25 5.23
N VAL A 181 10.45 -16.65 5.49
CA VAL A 181 10.24 -15.19 5.35
C VAL A 181 11.04 -14.43 6.40
N GLN A 182 11.76 -13.40 5.95
CA GLN A 182 12.45 -12.43 6.80
C GLN A 182 11.57 -11.21 7.05
N PHE A 183 11.56 -10.70 8.27
CA PHE A 183 10.71 -9.60 8.70
C PHE A 183 11.52 -8.45 9.27
N GLU A 184 11.16 -7.23 8.88
CA GLU A 184 11.69 -6.01 9.47
C GLU A 184 10.56 -5.00 9.71
N ARG A 185 10.56 -4.33 10.87
CA ARG A 185 9.60 -3.27 11.20
C ARG A 185 10.20 -1.92 10.88
N HIS A 186 9.45 -1.11 10.17
CA HIS A 186 9.81 0.25 9.79
C HIS A 186 8.69 1.22 10.14
N HIS A 187 8.94 2.53 9.96
CA HIS A 187 7.98 3.57 10.25
C HIS A 187 7.97 4.63 9.15
N VAL A 188 6.78 5.12 8.84
CA VAL A 188 6.59 6.37 8.10
C VAL A 188 6.16 7.44 9.08
N GLU A 189 6.78 8.60 9.03
CA GLU A 189 6.35 9.74 9.82
C GLU A 189 5.28 10.53 9.08
N TRP A 190 4.16 10.73 9.76
CA TRP A 190 3.05 11.54 9.30
C TRP A 190 3.09 12.90 9.97
N ARG A 191 2.88 13.97 9.19
CA ARG A 191 2.94 15.36 9.65
C ARG A 191 1.78 16.17 9.08
N GLY A 192 1.29 17.12 9.88
CA GLY A 192 0.31 18.14 9.51
C GLY A 192 0.52 19.40 10.33
N ASP A 193 0.11 20.53 9.81
CA ASP A 193 0.22 21.82 10.49
C ASP A 193 -0.74 21.90 11.69
N SER A 194 -1.84 21.15 11.65
CA SER A 194 -2.77 20.93 12.75
C SER A 194 -3.48 19.58 12.62
N VAL A 195 -4.13 19.12 13.68
CA VAL A 195 -4.94 17.88 13.67
C VAL A 195 -6.14 18.05 12.73
N GLU A 196 -6.86 19.16 12.84
CA GLU A 196 -8.03 19.46 12.02
C GLU A 196 -7.68 19.57 10.54
N GLY A 197 -6.67 20.37 10.20
CA GLY A 197 -6.24 20.56 8.81
C GLY A 197 -5.74 19.27 8.16
N TYR A 198 -5.11 18.38 8.95
CA TYR A 198 -4.73 17.07 8.46
C TYR A 198 -5.93 16.14 8.26
N ALA A 199 -6.92 16.17 9.16
CA ALA A 199 -8.15 15.39 9.00
C ALA A 199 -8.87 15.79 7.71
N GLU A 200 -9.09 17.09 7.50
CA GLU A 200 -9.71 17.64 6.29
C GLU A 200 -8.94 17.21 5.03
N PHE A 201 -7.60 17.37 5.05
CA PHE A 201 -6.74 16.94 3.95
C PHE A 201 -6.94 15.47 3.59
N MET A 202 -6.93 14.57 4.58
CA MET A 202 -7.07 13.13 4.34
C MET A 202 -8.48 12.76 3.88
N GLU A 203 -9.51 13.39 4.44
CA GLU A 203 -10.92 13.19 4.07
C GLU A 203 -11.24 13.71 2.65
N ASP A 204 -10.47 14.66 2.13
CA ASP A 204 -10.63 15.20 0.78
C ASP A 204 -9.70 14.53 -0.25
N SER A 205 -8.61 13.87 0.19
CA SER A 205 -7.57 13.32 -0.69
C SER A 205 -7.54 11.80 -0.75
N PHE A 206 -7.94 11.10 0.31
CA PHE A 206 -7.82 9.64 0.39
C PHE A 206 -9.15 8.95 0.05
N GLY A 207 -9.23 8.35 -1.13
CA GLY A 207 -10.46 7.75 -1.66
C GLY A 207 -11.25 6.87 -0.68
N PRO A 208 -10.63 5.96 0.09
CA PRO A 208 -11.33 5.20 1.13
C PRO A 208 -12.00 6.06 2.23
N LEU A 209 -11.38 7.17 2.64
CA LEU A 209 -12.00 8.10 3.60
C LEU A 209 -13.12 8.93 2.96
N ILE A 210 -12.96 9.35 1.69
CA ILE A 210 -14.01 10.01 0.92
C ILE A 210 -15.25 9.11 0.84
N ALA A 211 -15.07 7.85 0.47
CA ALA A 211 -16.17 6.88 0.39
C ALA A 211 -16.80 6.59 1.76
N ALA A 212 -15.99 6.52 2.82
CA ALA A 212 -16.50 6.35 4.18
C ALA A 212 -17.29 7.59 4.65
N ARG A 213 -16.85 8.81 4.30
CA ARG A 213 -17.55 10.06 4.63
C ARG A 213 -18.92 10.15 3.96
N GLU A 214 -19.05 9.72 2.69
CA GLU A 214 -20.34 9.65 2.01
C GLU A 214 -21.35 8.75 2.76
N GLN A 215 -20.86 7.70 3.41
CA GLN A 215 -21.69 6.72 4.10
C GLN A 215 -21.96 7.08 5.57
N LEU A 216 -20.98 7.62 6.29
CA LEU A 216 -20.99 7.81 7.73
C LEU A 216 -21.22 9.29 8.15
N GLY A 217 -21.04 10.23 7.22
CA GLY A 217 -21.21 11.66 7.49
C GLY A 217 -20.28 12.17 8.59
N ASP A 218 -20.83 13.00 9.47
CA ASP A 218 -20.08 13.65 10.56
C ASP A 218 -19.46 12.64 11.55
N LEU A 219 -20.04 11.44 11.68
CA LEU A 219 -19.53 10.41 12.58
C LEU A 219 -18.12 9.97 12.17
N LEU A 220 -17.81 9.91 10.85
CA LEU A 220 -16.45 9.63 10.38
C LEU A 220 -15.48 10.72 10.86
N HIS A 221 -15.83 11.99 10.61
CA HIS A 221 -15.00 13.14 10.97
C HIS A 221 -14.70 13.18 12.47
N GLU A 222 -15.71 13.05 13.31
CA GLU A 222 -15.56 13.01 14.77
C GLU A 222 -14.64 11.86 15.20
N THR A 223 -14.88 10.64 14.71
CA THR A 223 -14.07 9.46 15.04
C THR A 223 -12.62 9.62 14.57
N TYR A 224 -12.42 10.21 13.39
CA TYR A 224 -11.09 10.40 12.82
C TYR A 224 -10.30 11.48 13.56
N LEU A 225 -10.96 12.58 13.97
CA LEU A 225 -10.35 13.60 14.83
C LEU A 225 -9.97 13.05 16.19
N GLU A 226 -10.83 12.26 16.84
CA GLU A 226 -10.51 11.60 18.11
C GLU A 226 -9.27 10.71 17.95
N TYR A 227 -9.24 9.89 16.90
CA TYR A 227 -8.08 9.06 16.60
C TYR A 227 -6.80 9.89 16.44
N LEU A 228 -6.83 10.95 15.62
CA LEU A 228 -5.66 11.78 15.35
C LEU A 228 -5.15 12.47 16.62
N ASN A 229 -6.05 12.94 17.49
CA ASN A 229 -5.68 13.53 18.78
C ASN A 229 -5.00 12.50 19.70
N ASP A 230 -5.52 11.27 19.76
CA ASP A 230 -4.96 10.21 20.61
C ASP A 230 -3.57 9.74 20.16
N VAL A 231 -3.32 9.71 18.84
CA VAL A 231 -2.03 9.25 18.30
C VAL A 231 -0.99 10.36 18.11
N ASN A 232 -1.40 11.62 18.27
CA ASN A 232 -0.52 12.78 18.09
C ASN A 232 0.62 12.78 19.11
N GLU A 233 1.85 12.92 18.61
CA GLU A 233 3.09 12.99 19.40
C GLU A 233 3.63 14.43 19.50
N ALA A 234 2.98 15.40 18.82
CA ALA A 234 3.37 16.81 18.87
C ALA A 234 2.70 17.53 20.05
N ASP A 235 3.38 18.53 20.61
CA ASP A 235 2.92 19.35 21.73
C ASP A 235 2.80 20.85 21.38
N ASP A 236 3.02 21.19 20.10
CA ASP A 236 3.05 22.55 19.57
C ASP A 236 1.82 22.93 18.73
N GLY A 237 0.78 22.10 18.76
CA GLY A 237 -0.46 22.30 17.98
C GLY A 237 -0.41 21.69 16.56
N ALA A 238 0.74 21.18 16.13
CA ALA A 238 0.86 20.41 14.91
C ALA A 238 0.39 18.96 15.09
N LEU A 239 0.33 18.22 14.01
CA LEU A 239 0.19 16.76 14.03
C LEU A 239 1.53 16.11 13.71
N ARG A 240 1.92 15.14 14.50
CA ARG A 240 3.03 14.23 14.20
C ARG A 240 2.76 12.87 14.81
N PHE A 241 2.87 11.82 14.00
CA PHE A 241 2.87 10.44 14.49
C PHE A 241 3.63 9.52 13.56
N ARG A 242 3.97 8.31 14.05
CA ARG A 242 4.65 7.28 13.26
C ARG A 242 3.70 6.13 12.96
N GLY A 243 3.52 5.86 11.68
CA GLY A 243 2.83 4.66 11.21
C GLY A 243 3.81 3.52 11.06
N GLU A 244 3.65 2.45 11.83
CA GLU A 244 4.49 1.25 11.74
C GLU A 244 4.02 0.36 10.59
N TYR A 245 4.97 -0.18 9.84
CA TYR A 245 4.73 -1.20 8.83
C TYR A 245 5.77 -2.32 8.90
N LEU A 246 5.35 -3.51 8.48
CA LEU A 246 6.16 -4.69 8.34
C LEU A 246 6.63 -4.82 6.90
N VAL A 247 7.94 -4.97 6.69
CA VAL A 247 8.52 -5.45 5.44
C VAL A 247 8.77 -6.93 5.58
N SER A 248 8.26 -7.71 4.64
CA SER A 248 8.38 -9.16 4.59
C SER A 248 9.06 -9.57 3.28
N VAL A 249 10.11 -10.39 3.36
CA VAL A 249 10.89 -10.87 2.21
C VAL A 249 10.94 -12.39 2.24
N ALA A 250 10.33 -13.03 1.23
CA ALA A 250 10.25 -14.47 1.01
C ALA A 250 11.11 -14.89 -0.20
#